data_fcd32e82744fa4cebbb03880f80f89e2
#
_entry.id   fcd32e82744fa4cebbb03880f80f89e2
#
_cell.length_a   1.000
_cell.length_b   1.000
_cell.length_c   1.000
_cell.angle_alpha   90.00
_cell.angle_beta   90.00
_cell.angle_gamma   90.00
#
_symmetry.space_group_name_H-M   'P 1'
#
loop_
_entity.id
_entity.type
_entity.pdbx_description
1 polymer ?
#
loop_
_entity_poly.entity_id
_entity_poly.type
_entity_poly.pdbx_seq_one_letter_code
_entity_poly.pdbx_strand_id
1 'polypeptide(L)'
;MKNLLFFISMLFGLGEPLPGALISKEPTAVIVESVNSSFSKVELRVRNAAVRVWSDGGHGSGSYLVHKGFHFVLTAQHVVDGPLGTNYMVGKGEETTLTTLVYSDPADDIAVLYVPSEFKSIEPMKYKPMKKIANISDRITYSGFPSSHKLMTIRGRVAGYEDKEESGKQIMLHTYGWFGCSGSVIYNVSGEIMGVLWGVDAEYYPTIAIIEDMIWVVPIQELDIEKPIKLICKHNKMKFC
;
A
#
# COMPACT_ATOMS: atom_id res chain seq x y z
N MET A 1 5.78 -27.01 5.17
CA MET A 1 6.54 -25.79 5.52
C MET A 1 5.58 -24.59 5.59
N LYS A 2 4.47 -24.75 6.32
CA LYS A 2 3.25 -23.93 6.22
C LYS A 2 3.15 -22.71 7.14
N ASN A 3 4.13 -22.38 7.99
CA ASN A 3 3.90 -21.34 9.03
C ASN A 3 5.09 -20.42 9.32
N LEU A 4 6.05 -20.26 8.43
CA LEU A 4 7.24 -19.45 8.73
C LEU A 4 7.10 -17.97 8.37
N LEU A 5 6.26 -17.62 7.42
CA LEU A 5 6.06 -16.22 6.97
C LEU A 5 5.26 -15.36 7.96
N PHE A 6 4.39 -15.99 8.77
CA PHE A 6 3.56 -15.28 9.77
C PHE A 6 4.32 -14.86 11.03
N PHE A 7 5.47 -15.48 11.33
CA PHE A 7 6.22 -15.22 12.58
C PHE A 7 7.23 -14.06 12.50
N ILE A 8 7.59 -13.61 11.31
CA ILE A 8 8.59 -12.53 11.16
C ILE A 8 8.01 -11.15 11.49
N SER A 9 6.71 -10.95 11.40
CA SER A 9 6.07 -9.68 11.78
C SER A 9 6.01 -9.42 13.29
N MET A 10 6.17 -10.46 14.13
CA MET A 10 6.05 -10.35 15.60
C MET A 10 7.37 -10.20 16.35
N LEU A 11 8.53 -10.39 15.73
CA LEU A 11 9.80 -10.48 16.47
C LEU A 11 10.58 -9.16 16.66
N PHE A 12 10.11 -8.04 16.14
CA PHE A 12 10.79 -6.74 16.29
C PHE A 12 9.95 -5.63 16.95
N GLY A 13 8.95 -6.00 17.73
CA GLY A 13 8.05 -5.07 18.42
C GLY A 13 8.52 -4.50 19.76
N LEU A 14 9.79 -4.62 20.14
CA LEU A 14 10.32 -4.07 21.40
C LEU A 14 11.60 -3.27 21.16
N GLY A 15 11.48 -2.16 20.43
CA GLY A 15 12.47 -1.10 20.44
C GLY A 15 11.87 0.11 21.13
N GLU A 16 12.34 0.46 22.33
CA GLU A 16 12.04 1.75 22.93
C GLU A 16 12.38 2.87 21.92
N PRO A 17 11.56 3.94 21.84
CA PRO A 17 11.88 5.07 20.97
C PRO A 17 13.20 5.67 21.47
N LEU A 18 14.22 5.66 20.62
CA LEU A 18 15.47 6.34 20.90
C LEU A 18 15.18 7.81 21.24
N PRO A 19 15.63 8.32 22.38
CA PRO A 19 15.46 9.71 22.73
C PRO A 19 16.27 10.56 21.73
N GLY A 20 15.60 11.36 20.93
CA GLY A 20 16.24 12.28 19.99
C GLY A 20 15.75 12.21 18.55
N ALA A 21 14.48 11.86 18.31
CA ALA A 21 13.89 12.11 17.00
C ALA A 21 14.00 13.61 16.70
N LEU A 22 15.01 13.97 15.90
CA LEU A 22 15.16 15.32 15.38
C LEU A 22 13.85 15.68 14.67
N ILE A 23 13.13 16.66 15.21
CA ILE A 23 12.02 17.31 14.55
C ILE A 23 12.57 17.79 13.20
N SER A 24 12.30 17.05 12.14
CA SER A 24 12.80 17.43 10.83
C SER A 24 12.07 18.68 10.41
N LYS A 25 12.81 19.77 10.27
CA LYS A 25 12.34 20.98 9.58
C LYS A 25 11.69 20.58 8.26
N GLU A 26 10.64 21.27 7.87
CA GLU A 26 10.04 21.12 6.55
C GLU A 26 11.13 21.15 5.46
N PRO A 27 10.96 20.37 4.37
CA PRO A 27 11.92 20.37 3.29
C PRO A 27 12.07 21.80 2.76
N THR A 28 13.32 22.22 2.56
CA THR A 28 13.60 23.52 1.98
C THR A 28 12.99 23.60 0.55
N ALA A 29 12.66 24.79 0.09
CA ALA A 29 12.10 25.01 -1.26
C ALA A 29 12.91 24.30 -2.35
N VAL A 30 14.24 24.28 -2.21
CA VAL A 30 15.16 23.58 -3.14
C VAL A 30 14.89 22.06 -3.19
N ILE A 31 14.61 21.42 -2.05
CA ILE A 31 14.31 19.98 -2.02
C ILE A 31 12.94 19.73 -2.69
N VAL A 32 11.94 20.57 -2.46
CA VAL A 32 10.63 20.46 -3.09
C VAL A 32 10.74 20.63 -4.60
N GLU A 33 11.50 21.60 -5.08
CA GLU A 33 11.73 21.82 -6.51
C GLU A 33 12.48 20.66 -7.16
N SER A 34 13.51 20.12 -6.51
CA SER A 34 14.25 18.93 -6.96
C SER A 34 13.33 17.70 -7.08
N VAL A 35 12.44 17.47 -6.13
CA VAL A 35 11.45 16.40 -6.20
C VAL A 35 10.53 16.58 -7.41
N ASN A 36 9.98 17.77 -7.61
CA ASN A 36 9.06 18.06 -8.71
C ASN A 36 9.72 17.92 -10.08
N SER A 37 11.00 18.27 -10.22
CA SER A 37 11.74 18.15 -11.48
C SER A 37 12.17 16.71 -11.80
N SER A 38 12.26 15.83 -10.80
CA SER A 38 12.76 14.47 -10.95
C SER A 38 11.68 13.43 -11.25
N PHE A 39 10.42 13.74 -10.99
CA PHE A 39 9.29 12.82 -11.15
C PHE A 39 8.41 13.18 -12.34
N SER A 40 7.91 12.14 -13.03
CA SER A 40 6.84 12.30 -14.02
C SER A 40 5.53 12.75 -13.34
N LYS A 41 4.59 13.27 -14.13
CA LYS A 41 3.25 13.65 -13.63
C LYS A 41 2.51 12.48 -12.95
N VAL A 42 2.72 11.26 -13.43
CA VAL A 42 2.12 10.06 -12.82
C VAL A 42 2.76 9.78 -11.47
N GLU A 43 4.08 9.78 -11.38
CA GLU A 43 4.81 9.56 -10.13
C GLU A 43 4.49 10.59 -9.06
N LEU A 44 4.34 11.87 -9.44
CA LEU A 44 3.90 12.93 -8.52
C LEU A 44 2.50 12.64 -7.97
N ARG A 45 1.56 12.23 -8.83
CA ARG A 45 0.20 11.87 -8.37
C ARG A 45 0.22 10.62 -7.46
N VAL A 46 0.98 9.58 -7.83
CA VAL A 46 1.16 8.39 -6.99
C VAL A 46 1.73 8.76 -5.62
N ARG A 47 2.76 9.63 -5.61
CA ARG A 47 3.35 10.15 -4.38
C ARG A 47 2.35 10.97 -3.54
N ASN A 48 1.54 11.80 -4.21
CA ASN A 48 0.54 12.61 -3.51
C ASN A 48 -0.57 11.76 -2.89
N ALA A 49 -1.00 10.70 -3.56
CA ALA A 49 -2.06 9.81 -3.07
C ALA A 49 -1.59 8.78 -2.03
N ALA A 50 -0.28 8.59 -1.87
CA ALA A 50 0.24 7.63 -0.90
C ALA A 50 -0.01 8.08 0.54
N VAL A 51 -0.50 7.18 1.37
CA VAL A 51 -0.81 7.39 2.80
C VAL A 51 -0.19 6.29 3.66
N ARG A 52 0.11 6.64 4.91
CA ARG A 52 0.46 5.68 5.95
C ARG A 52 -0.83 5.15 6.57
N VAL A 53 -0.86 3.86 6.86
CA VAL A 53 -1.95 3.18 7.56
C VAL A 53 -1.40 2.69 8.88
N TRP A 54 -1.91 3.21 10.01
CA TRP A 54 -1.46 2.79 11.34
C TRP A 54 -2.31 1.65 11.87
N SER A 55 -1.67 0.68 12.49
CA SER A 55 -2.25 -0.46 13.19
C SER A 55 -1.61 -0.61 14.58
N ASP A 56 -2.17 -1.50 15.42
CA ASP A 56 -1.70 -1.68 16.80
C ASP A 56 -0.24 -2.13 16.91
N GLY A 57 0.27 -2.85 15.92
CA GLY A 57 1.65 -3.37 15.87
C GLY A 57 2.64 -2.51 15.07
N GLY A 58 2.21 -1.37 14.50
CA GLY A 58 3.09 -0.58 13.65
C GLY A 58 2.36 0.19 12.56
N HIS A 59 2.84 0.10 11.34
CA HIS A 59 2.19 0.72 10.19
C HIS A 59 2.50 -0.02 8.89
N GLY A 60 1.61 0.18 7.93
CA GLY A 60 1.84 -0.10 6.52
C GLY A 60 1.63 1.16 5.67
N SER A 61 1.48 0.92 4.39
CA SER A 61 1.22 1.92 3.37
C SER A 61 -0.12 1.68 2.69
N GLY A 62 -0.63 2.68 1.99
CA GLY A 62 -1.82 2.56 1.17
C GLY A 62 -1.86 3.65 0.11
N SER A 63 -2.85 3.59 -0.75
CA SER A 63 -3.13 4.67 -1.70
C SER A 63 -4.55 5.17 -1.53
N TYR A 64 -4.68 6.49 -1.41
CA TYR A 64 -5.97 7.19 -1.38
C TYR A 64 -6.55 7.25 -2.79
N LEU A 65 -7.72 6.66 -2.94
CA LEU A 65 -8.37 6.44 -4.24
C LEU A 65 -9.78 6.99 -4.24
N VAL A 66 -10.26 7.32 -5.45
CA VAL A 66 -11.66 7.65 -5.70
C VAL A 66 -12.23 6.80 -6.84
N HIS A 67 -13.44 6.24 -6.62
CA HIS A 67 -14.20 5.50 -7.63
C HIS A 67 -15.70 5.79 -7.48
N LYS A 68 -16.38 6.18 -8.57
CA LYS A 68 -17.82 6.51 -8.56
C LYS A 68 -18.23 7.48 -7.43
N GLY A 69 -17.34 8.41 -7.06
CA GLY A 69 -17.57 9.36 -5.97
C GLY A 69 -17.32 8.82 -4.56
N PHE A 70 -16.90 7.56 -4.41
CA PHE A 70 -16.48 6.99 -3.14
C PHE A 70 -14.99 7.15 -2.94
N HIS A 71 -14.62 7.65 -1.76
CA HIS A 71 -13.24 7.83 -1.33
C HIS A 71 -12.84 6.69 -0.40
N PHE A 72 -11.71 6.07 -0.69
CA PHE A 72 -11.20 4.93 0.06
C PHE A 72 -9.68 4.82 -0.01
N VAL A 73 -9.12 4.03 0.90
CA VAL A 73 -7.70 3.64 0.85
C VAL A 73 -7.63 2.15 0.54
N LEU A 74 -6.83 1.82 -0.47
CA LEU A 74 -6.47 0.45 -0.81
C LEU A 74 -5.14 0.14 -0.10
N THR A 75 -5.10 -1.01 0.59
CA THR A 75 -3.93 -1.47 1.36
C THR A 75 -3.88 -3.00 1.40
N ALA A 76 -2.86 -3.60 2.03
CA ALA A 76 -2.78 -5.03 2.30
C ALA A 76 -3.63 -5.40 3.52
N GLN A 77 -4.20 -6.62 3.52
CA GLN A 77 -5.06 -7.09 4.59
C GLN A 77 -4.30 -7.25 5.90
N HIS A 78 -3.09 -7.82 5.89
CA HIS A 78 -2.29 -8.03 7.10
C HIS A 78 -1.87 -6.71 7.81
N VAL A 79 -1.99 -5.56 7.15
CA VAL A 79 -1.80 -4.24 7.78
C VAL A 79 -3.00 -3.87 8.65
N VAL A 80 -4.19 -4.40 8.32
CA VAL A 80 -5.48 -4.04 8.93
C VAL A 80 -6.27 -5.32 9.26
N ASP A 81 -5.73 -6.13 10.14
CA ASP A 81 -6.17 -7.48 10.49
C ASP A 81 -7.42 -7.57 11.39
N GLY A 82 -8.03 -6.44 11.72
CA GLY A 82 -9.27 -6.39 12.51
C GLY A 82 -10.52 -6.84 11.74
N PRO A 83 -11.65 -7.06 12.46
CA PRO A 83 -12.92 -7.36 11.83
C PRO A 83 -13.46 -6.17 11.03
N LEU A 84 -14.35 -6.45 10.06
CA LEU A 84 -15.05 -5.39 9.31
C LEU A 84 -15.74 -4.41 10.26
N GLY A 85 -15.62 -3.11 9.99
CA GLY A 85 -16.09 -2.03 10.85
C GLY A 85 -15.03 -1.47 11.80
N THR A 86 -13.86 -2.11 11.94
CA THR A 86 -12.74 -1.57 12.71
C THR A 86 -12.24 -0.28 12.07
N ASN A 87 -11.90 0.68 12.92
CA ASN A 87 -11.37 1.97 12.49
C ASN A 87 -9.85 1.99 12.55
N TYR A 88 -9.24 2.55 11.49
CA TYR A 88 -7.80 2.74 11.37
C TYR A 88 -7.47 4.20 11.11
N MET A 89 -6.42 4.69 11.76
CA MET A 89 -5.87 6.00 11.43
C MET A 89 -5.12 5.92 10.12
N VAL A 90 -5.38 6.85 9.22
CA VAL A 90 -4.71 6.94 7.91
C VAL A 90 -4.31 8.38 7.63
N GLY A 91 -3.15 8.60 7.02
CA GLY A 91 -2.74 9.96 6.66
C GLY A 91 -1.32 10.10 6.15
N LYS A 92 -0.89 11.36 6.02
CA LYS A 92 0.45 11.74 5.58
C LYS A 92 0.85 13.08 6.22
N GLY A 93 2.06 13.14 6.76
CA GLY A 93 2.51 14.33 7.49
C GLY A 93 1.63 14.57 8.72
N GLU A 94 1.10 15.77 8.83
CA GLU A 94 0.21 16.17 9.94
C GLU A 94 -1.27 15.89 9.66
N GLU A 95 -1.63 15.63 8.40
CA GLU A 95 -3.01 15.34 8.04
C GLU A 95 -3.34 13.87 8.22
N THR A 96 -4.21 13.57 9.16
CA THR A 96 -4.71 12.22 9.43
C THR A 96 -6.23 12.20 9.52
N THR A 97 -6.84 11.08 9.18
CA THR A 97 -8.27 10.84 9.34
C THR A 97 -8.54 9.42 9.82
N LEU A 98 -9.67 9.24 10.48
CA LEU A 98 -10.14 7.92 10.86
C LEU A 98 -10.91 7.31 9.69
N THR A 99 -10.54 6.10 9.31
CA THR A 99 -11.15 5.33 8.23
C THR A 99 -11.76 4.06 8.79
N THR A 100 -12.67 3.43 8.03
CA THR A 100 -13.35 2.21 8.47
C THR A 100 -13.03 1.05 7.53
N LEU A 101 -12.62 -0.09 8.06
CA LEU A 101 -12.40 -1.32 7.29
C LEU A 101 -13.73 -1.84 6.75
N VAL A 102 -13.93 -1.76 5.44
CA VAL A 102 -15.18 -2.18 4.77
C VAL A 102 -15.02 -3.43 3.92
N TYR A 103 -13.81 -3.80 3.57
CA TYR A 103 -13.50 -5.02 2.84
C TYR A 103 -12.16 -5.57 3.30
N SER A 104 -12.10 -6.88 3.46
CA SER A 104 -10.91 -7.61 3.87
C SER A 104 -10.92 -8.97 3.19
N ASP A 105 -9.87 -9.29 2.49
CA ASP A 105 -9.65 -10.57 1.83
C ASP A 105 -8.30 -11.15 2.28
N PRO A 106 -8.32 -12.09 3.24
CA PRO A 106 -7.09 -12.71 3.75
C PRO A 106 -6.41 -13.66 2.74
N ALA A 107 -7.16 -14.19 1.76
CA ALA A 107 -6.59 -15.10 0.76
C ALA A 107 -5.72 -14.34 -0.24
N ASP A 108 -6.21 -13.17 -0.67
CA ASP A 108 -5.50 -12.29 -1.60
C ASP A 108 -4.75 -11.15 -0.91
N ASP A 109 -4.77 -11.10 0.42
CA ASP A 109 -4.12 -10.06 1.22
C ASP A 109 -4.45 -8.63 0.76
N ILE A 110 -5.73 -8.37 0.46
CA ILE A 110 -6.24 -7.06 0.02
C ILE A 110 -7.26 -6.53 1.01
N ALA A 111 -7.18 -5.24 1.36
CA ALA A 111 -8.17 -4.57 2.18
C ALA A 111 -8.53 -3.18 1.63
N VAL A 112 -9.77 -2.76 1.93
CA VAL A 112 -10.29 -1.43 1.58
C VAL A 112 -10.80 -0.74 2.84
N LEU A 113 -10.29 0.46 3.08
CA LEU A 113 -10.68 1.35 4.15
C LEU A 113 -11.53 2.49 3.57
N TYR A 114 -12.76 2.63 4.01
CA TYR A 114 -13.61 3.75 3.63
C TYR A 114 -13.14 5.05 4.30
N VAL A 115 -13.05 6.12 3.52
CA VAL A 115 -12.69 7.46 3.98
C VAL A 115 -13.96 8.30 4.08
N PRO A 116 -14.50 8.54 5.27
CA PRO A 116 -15.77 9.27 5.45
C PRO A 116 -15.64 10.77 5.21
N SER A 117 -14.43 11.32 5.41
CA SER A 117 -14.13 12.75 5.22
C SER A 117 -12.90 12.87 4.34
N GLU A 118 -13.05 13.53 3.20
CA GLU A 118 -11.96 13.74 2.25
C GLU A 118 -10.77 14.45 2.90
N PHE A 119 -9.57 14.05 2.49
CA PHE A 119 -8.37 14.79 2.86
C PHE A 119 -8.35 16.16 2.18
N LYS A 120 -7.77 17.15 2.86
CA LYS A 120 -7.64 18.52 2.33
C LYS A 120 -6.38 18.72 1.49
N SER A 121 -5.29 18.06 1.88
CA SER A 121 -3.97 18.21 1.25
C SER A 121 -3.49 16.95 0.50
N ILE A 122 -4.22 15.84 0.63
CA ILE A 122 -3.89 14.57 -0.04
C ILE A 122 -4.88 14.37 -1.19
N GLU A 123 -4.40 14.42 -2.43
CA GLU A 123 -5.23 14.23 -3.61
C GLU A 123 -5.42 12.75 -3.93
N PRO A 124 -6.67 12.28 -4.16
CA PRO A 124 -6.91 10.89 -4.52
C PRO A 124 -6.49 10.60 -5.97
N MET A 125 -5.97 9.41 -6.20
CA MET A 125 -5.88 8.85 -7.55
C MET A 125 -7.24 8.27 -7.94
N LYS A 126 -7.58 8.36 -9.22
CA LYS A 126 -8.74 7.60 -9.75
C LYS A 126 -8.43 6.11 -9.70
N TYR A 127 -9.35 5.31 -9.20
CA TYR A 127 -9.28 3.86 -9.30
C TYR A 127 -9.35 3.46 -10.79
N LYS A 128 -8.24 3.01 -11.32
CA LYS A 128 -8.09 2.58 -12.71
C LYS A 128 -7.28 1.29 -12.75
N PRO A 129 -7.94 0.14 -12.56
CA PRO A 129 -7.23 -1.14 -12.57
C PRO A 129 -6.77 -1.51 -13.99
N MET A 130 -5.63 -2.16 -14.10
CA MET A 130 -5.23 -2.82 -15.34
C MET A 130 -6.22 -3.95 -15.65
N LYS A 131 -6.61 -4.07 -16.92
CA LYS A 131 -7.55 -5.12 -17.38
C LYS A 131 -6.92 -6.50 -17.46
N LYS A 132 -5.60 -6.56 -17.61
CA LYS A 132 -4.80 -7.78 -17.70
C LYS A 132 -3.64 -7.69 -16.75
N ILE A 133 -3.13 -8.83 -16.32
CA ILE A 133 -1.90 -8.87 -15.54
C ILE A 133 -0.77 -8.19 -16.32
N ALA A 134 0.12 -7.52 -15.61
CA ALA A 134 1.25 -6.81 -16.20
C ALA A 134 2.20 -7.77 -16.94
N ASN A 135 2.90 -7.30 -17.96
CA ASN A 135 3.90 -8.12 -18.66
C ASN A 135 5.27 -8.03 -17.96
N ILE A 136 6.10 -9.07 -18.12
CA ILE A 136 7.50 -9.04 -17.71
C ILE A 136 8.18 -7.83 -18.36
N SER A 137 9.03 -7.14 -17.61
CA SER A 137 9.71 -5.88 -17.94
C SER A 137 8.84 -4.63 -17.95
N ASP A 138 7.53 -4.70 -17.72
CA ASP A 138 6.71 -3.50 -17.54
C ASP A 138 7.30 -2.64 -16.41
N ARG A 139 7.40 -1.33 -16.66
CA ARG A 139 7.88 -0.36 -15.67
C ARG A 139 6.78 -0.06 -14.66
N ILE A 140 7.20 -0.01 -13.41
CA ILE A 140 6.31 0.31 -12.29
C ILE A 140 6.81 1.51 -11.48
N THR A 141 5.90 2.12 -10.76
CA THR A 141 6.20 3.03 -9.67
C THR A 141 5.23 2.79 -8.51
N TYR A 142 5.71 3.02 -7.31
CA TYR A 142 4.87 3.09 -6.11
C TYR A 142 5.44 4.09 -5.11
N SER A 143 4.64 4.45 -4.13
CA SER A 143 5.08 5.27 -3.02
C SER A 143 4.59 4.66 -1.71
N GLY A 144 5.47 4.63 -0.71
CA GLY A 144 5.19 4.03 0.59
C GLY A 144 6.10 4.55 1.69
N PHE A 145 5.95 3.99 2.87
CA PHE A 145 6.61 4.43 4.11
C PHE A 145 7.43 3.30 4.72
N PRO A 146 8.60 2.95 4.14
CA PRO A 146 9.43 1.88 4.68
C PRO A 146 9.98 2.24 6.07
N SER A 147 9.88 1.29 7.00
CA SER A 147 10.38 1.45 8.36
C SER A 147 9.94 2.77 9.02
N SER A 148 10.82 3.45 9.72
CA SER A 148 10.58 4.78 10.30
C SER A 148 10.76 5.94 9.31
N HIS A 149 11.08 5.63 8.04
CA HIS A 149 11.36 6.66 7.05
C HIS A 149 10.10 7.43 6.62
N LYS A 150 10.34 8.62 6.08
CA LYS A 150 9.32 9.41 5.41
C LYS A 150 8.94 8.75 4.08
N LEU A 151 7.91 9.31 3.44
CA LEU A 151 7.42 8.88 2.15
C LEU A 151 8.54 8.75 1.10
N MET A 152 8.71 7.55 0.57
CA MET A 152 9.60 7.24 -0.55
C MET A 152 8.79 6.96 -1.82
N THR A 153 9.32 7.37 -2.97
CA THR A 153 8.78 7.02 -4.30
C THR A 153 9.82 6.17 -5.02
N ILE A 154 9.41 5.00 -5.45
CA ILE A 154 10.29 3.93 -5.89
C ILE A 154 9.87 3.48 -7.28
N ARG A 155 10.86 3.15 -8.12
CA ARG A 155 10.68 2.65 -9.48
C ARG A 155 11.20 1.23 -9.57
N GLY A 156 10.63 0.44 -10.46
CA GLY A 156 11.07 -0.92 -10.71
C GLY A 156 10.50 -1.50 -11.99
N ARG A 157 10.58 -2.82 -12.09
CA ARG A 157 10.05 -3.59 -13.22
C ARG A 157 9.42 -4.89 -12.75
N VAL A 158 8.47 -5.38 -13.52
CA VAL A 158 7.97 -6.75 -13.38
C VAL A 158 9.10 -7.72 -13.75
N ALA A 159 9.47 -8.59 -12.82
CA ALA A 159 10.51 -9.60 -12.99
C ALA A 159 9.94 -10.97 -13.39
N GLY A 160 8.77 -11.33 -12.87
CA GLY A 160 8.17 -12.63 -13.11
C GLY A 160 6.81 -12.79 -12.43
N TYR A 161 6.37 -14.04 -12.38
CA TYR A 161 5.14 -14.45 -11.72
C TYR A 161 5.37 -15.77 -11.00
N GLU A 162 4.63 -15.98 -9.93
CA GLU A 162 4.49 -17.30 -9.31
C GLU A 162 3.03 -17.61 -9.07
N ASP A 163 2.67 -18.90 -9.16
CA ASP A 163 1.37 -19.39 -8.76
C ASP A 163 1.49 -19.93 -7.33
N LYS A 164 0.77 -19.33 -6.39
CA LYS A 164 0.69 -19.81 -5.01
C LYS A 164 -0.59 -20.60 -4.81
N GLU A 165 -0.48 -21.78 -4.20
CA GLU A 165 -1.60 -22.71 -4.01
C GLU A 165 -2.82 -22.08 -3.34
N GLU A 166 -2.62 -21.10 -2.44
CA GLU A 166 -3.68 -20.50 -1.62
C GLU A 166 -4.15 -19.13 -2.12
N SER A 167 -3.31 -18.37 -2.86
CA SER A 167 -3.57 -16.99 -3.28
C SER A 167 -3.44 -16.74 -4.78
N GLY A 168 -3.44 -17.82 -5.58
CA GLY A 168 -3.38 -17.69 -7.03
C GLY A 168 -2.08 -17.05 -7.55
N LYS A 169 -2.18 -16.35 -8.67
CA LYS A 169 -1.03 -15.77 -9.34
C LYS A 169 -0.53 -14.52 -8.64
N GLN A 170 0.78 -14.50 -8.34
CA GLN A 170 1.47 -13.37 -7.74
C GLN A 170 2.43 -12.74 -8.75
N ILE A 171 2.60 -11.43 -8.69
CA ILE A 171 3.57 -10.69 -9.52
C ILE A 171 4.83 -10.47 -8.68
N MET A 172 5.97 -10.87 -9.22
CA MET A 172 7.27 -10.55 -8.66
C MET A 172 7.82 -9.29 -9.33
N LEU A 173 8.22 -8.32 -8.52
CA LEU A 173 8.87 -7.10 -8.99
C LEU A 173 10.33 -7.08 -8.56
N HIS A 174 11.20 -6.67 -9.47
CA HIS A 174 12.56 -6.25 -9.14
C HIS A 174 12.54 -4.75 -8.81
N THR A 175 12.51 -4.47 -7.52
CA THR A 175 12.47 -3.12 -6.96
C THR A 175 12.65 -3.19 -5.45
N TYR A 176 13.13 -2.12 -4.82
CA TYR A 176 13.27 -2.05 -3.36
C TYR A 176 11.92 -2.23 -2.66
N GLY A 177 11.93 -2.98 -1.56
CA GLY A 177 10.82 -3.09 -0.61
C GLY A 177 11.32 -3.39 0.79
N TRP A 178 10.61 -2.92 1.79
CA TRP A 178 10.94 -3.12 3.20
C TRP A 178 9.68 -3.09 4.07
N PHE A 179 9.79 -3.51 5.33
CA PHE A 179 8.71 -3.43 6.32
C PHE A 179 8.11 -2.02 6.34
N GLY A 180 6.80 -1.91 6.32
CA GLY A 180 6.06 -0.66 6.18
C GLY A 180 5.70 -0.29 4.74
N CYS A 181 6.31 -0.92 3.71
CA CYS A 181 5.85 -0.80 2.34
C CYS A 181 4.58 -1.63 2.05
N SER A 182 4.25 -2.62 2.87
CA SER A 182 3.03 -3.44 2.76
C SER A 182 1.79 -2.57 2.56
N GLY A 183 0.97 -2.90 1.58
CA GLY A 183 -0.20 -2.13 1.18
C GLY A 183 0.07 -1.01 0.17
N SER A 184 1.33 -0.73 -0.19
CA SER A 184 1.63 0.20 -1.28
C SER A 184 0.98 -0.27 -2.57
N VAL A 185 0.25 0.62 -3.24
CA VAL A 185 -0.36 0.33 -4.54
C VAL A 185 0.66 0.55 -5.65
N ILE A 186 0.78 -0.45 -6.51
CA ILE A 186 1.72 -0.46 -7.62
C ILE A 186 1.02 0.06 -8.88
N TYR A 187 1.67 1.00 -9.57
CA TYR A 187 1.15 1.64 -10.77
C TYR A 187 2.08 1.44 -11.97
N ASN A 188 1.51 1.33 -13.15
CA ASN A 188 2.26 1.42 -14.40
C ASN A 188 2.53 2.90 -14.77
N VAL A 189 3.27 3.10 -15.85
CA VAL A 189 3.64 4.45 -16.34
C VAL A 189 2.44 5.30 -16.81
N SER A 190 1.28 4.69 -17.01
CA SER A 190 0.01 5.36 -17.37
C SER A 190 -0.85 5.69 -16.15
N GLY A 191 -0.41 5.30 -14.93
CA GLY A 191 -1.16 5.48 -13.69
C GLY A 191 -2.31 4.49 -13.52
N GLU A 192 -2.24 3.34 -14.19
CA GLU A 192 -3.16 2.23 -13.95
C GLU A 192 -2.61 1.36 -12.83
N ILE A 193 -3.50 0.86 -11.98
CA ILE A 193 -3.17 0.00 -10.84
C ILE A 193 -2.84 -1.40 -11.34
N MET A 194 -1.66 -1.90 -10.99
CA MET A 194 -1.21 -3.27 -11.27
C MET A 194 -1.58 -4.22 -10.14
N GLY A 195 -1.44 -3.78 -8.89
CA GLY A 195 -1.70 -4.59 -7.72
C GLY A 195 -1.34 -3.90 -6.41
N VAL A 196 -1.30 -4.70 -5.34
CA VAL A 196 -0.98 -4.28 -3.96
C VAL A 196 0.24 -5.03 -3.48
N LEU A 197 1.25 -4.30 -2.98
CA LEU A 197 2.45 -4.90 -2.38
C LEU A 197 2.07 -5.56 -1.06
N TRP A 198 2.38 -6.85 -0.93
CA TRP A 198 2.11 -7.57 0.31
C TRP A 198 3.37 -8.02 1.05
N GLY A 199 4.51 -8.22 0.38
CA GLY A 199 5.70 -8.71 1.05
C GLY A 199 6.99 -8.52 0.27
N VAL A 200 8.08 -8.80 0.96
CA VAL A 200 9.43 -8.94 0.39
C VAL A 200 9.78 -10.42 0.33
N ASP A 201 10.66 -10.81 -0.58
CA ASP A 201 11.12 -12.18 -0.65
C ASP A 201 12.09 -12.49 0.49
N ALA A 202 12.07 -13.74 0.95
CA ALA A 202 12.94 -14.21 2.03
C ALA A 202 13.40 -15.63 1.77
N GLU A 203 14.69 -15.84 1.76
CA GLU A 203 15.33 -17.14 1.59
C GLU A 203 15.92 -17.64 2.92
N TYR A 204 15.92 -18.95 3.09
CA TYR A 204 16.53 -19.60 4.24
C TYR A 204 17.76 -20.41 3.83
N TYR A 205 18.97 -19.86 4.13
CA TYR A 205 20.22 -20.60 3.90
C TYR A 205 21.42 -19.96 4.64
N PRO A 206 21.95 -20.55 5.67
CA PRO A 206 21.37 -21.33 6.76
C PRO A 206 20.58 -20.46 7.74
N THR A 207 20.53 -19.17 7.51
CA THR A 207 19.74 -18.18 8.24
C THR A 207 18.76 -17.51 7.29
N ILE A 208 17.73 -16.86 7.82
CA ILE A 208 16.79 -16.09 6.99
C ILE A 208 17.52 -14.88 6.43
N ALA A 209 17.52 -14.74 5.10
CA ALA A 209 17.96 -13.57 4.37
C ALA A 209 16.76 -12.90 3.70
N ILE A 210 16.55 -11.62 3.98
CA ILE A 210 15.52 -10.82 3.31
C ILE A 210 16.12 -10.29 2.02
N ILE A 211 15.43 -10.54 0.90
CA ILE A 211 15.82 -10.07 -0.42
C ILE A 211 15.03 -8.80 -0.72
N GLU A 212 15.56 -7.66 -0.29
CA GLU A 212 14.87 -6.36 -0.30
C GLU A 212 14.61 -5.77 -1.70
N ASP A 213 15.20 -6.33 -2.74
CA ASP A 213 15.01 -5.93 -4.14
C ASP A 213 14.08 -6.86 -4.93
N MET A 214 13.47 -7.85 -4.25
CA MET A 214 12.45 -8.73 -4.79
C MET A 214 11.20 -8.65 -3.92
N ILE A 215 10.14 -8.10 -4.49
CA ILE A 215 8.88 -7.90 -3.78
C ILE A 215 7.72 -8.60 -4.47
N TRP A 216 6.75 -8.99 -3.66
CA TRP A 216 5.55 -9.69 -4.05
C TRP A 216 4.34 -8.77 -4.11
N VAL A 217 3.56 -8.90 -5.16
CA VAL A 217 2.38 -8.07 -5.43
C VAL A 217 1.20 -8.94 -5.80
N VAL A 218 0.09 -8.74 -5.11
CA VAL A 218 -1.18 -9.33 -5.50
C VAL A 218 -1.74 -8.55 -6.70
N PRO A 219 -2.10 -9.22 -7.80
CA PRO A 219 -2.69 -8.56 -8.96
C PRO A 219 -4.01 -7.86 -8.61
N ILE A 220 -4.24 -6.67 -9.15
CA ILE A 220 -5.48 -5.92 -8.89
C ILE A 220 -6.73 -6.62 -9.43
N GLN A 221 -6.58 -7.59 -10.32
CA GLN A 221 -7.67 -8.39 -10.88
C GLN A 221 -8.37 -9.25 -9.82
N GLU A 222 -7.70 -9.55 -8.71
CA GLU A 222 -8.30 -10.29 -7.58
C GLU A 222 -9.30 -9.43 -6.78
N LEU A 223 -9.25 -8.10 -6.92
CA LEU A 223 -10.21 -7.19 -6.28
C LEU A 223 -11.42 -6.91 -7.17
N ASP A 224 -12.58 -7.48 -6.81
CA ASP A 224 -13.87 -6.98 -7.31
C ASP A 224 -14.27 -5.72 -6.53
N ILE A 225 -13.95 -4.54 -7.06
CA ILE A 225 -14.19 -3.24 -6.41
C ILE A 225 -15.68 -2.98 -6.11
N GLU A 226 -16.59 -3.63 -6.80
CA GLU A 226 -18.03 -3.45 -6.53
C GLU A 226 -18.45 -4.04 -5.19
N LYS A 227 -17.71 -5.05 -4.67
CA LYS A 227 -17.96 -5.60 -3.33
C LYS A 227 -17.74 -4.55 -2.23
N PRO A 228 -16.54 -3.93 -2.07
CA PRO A 228 -16.36 -2.87 -1.08
C PRO A 228 -17.29 -1.67 -1.31
N ILE A 229 -17.57 -1.26 -2.55
CA ILE A 229 -18.51 -0.16 -2.82
C ILE A 229 -19.90 -0.48 -2.26
N LYS A 230 -20.43 -1.66 -2.49
CA LYS A 230 -21.72 -2.09 -1.90
C LYS A 230 -21.69 -2.08 -0.37
N LEU A 231 -20.57 -2.44 0.24
CA LEU A 231 -20.40 -2.41 1.70
C LEU A 231 -20.35 -0.99 2.25
N ILE A 232 -19.67 -0.06 1.56
CA ILE A 232 -19.66 1.37 1.89
C ILE A 232 -21.10 1.92 1.84
N CYS A 233 -21.83 1.62 0.79
CA CYS A 233 -23.21 2.02 0.60
C CYS A 233 -24.12 1.55 1.76
N LYS A 234 -23.98 0.29 2.13
CA LYS A 234 -24.73 -0.31 3.24
C LYS A 234 -24.36 0.34 4.58
N HIS A 235 -23.07 0.57 4.82
CA HIS A 235 -22.56 1.19 6.04
C HIS A 235 -23.12 2.61 6.22
N ASN A 236 -23.16 3.39 5.15
CA ASN A 236 -23.61 4.79 5.17
C ASN A 236 -25.11 4.95 4.95
N LYS A 237 -25.88 3.86 4.84
CA LYS A 237 -27.34 3.89 4.56
C LYS A 237 -27.70 4.74 3.33
N MET A 238 -26.84 4.74 2.32
CA MET A 238 -27.04 5.52 1.09
C MET A 238 -28.14 4.88 0.23
N LYS A 239 -29.10 5.70 -0.21
CA LYS A 239 -30.26 5.23 -1.00
C LYS A 239 -29.94 4.99 -2.50
N PHE A 240 -28.79 5.50 -2.97
CA PHE A 240 -28.42 5.50 -4.40
C PHE A 240 -27.07 4.80 -4.64
N CYS A 241 -27.08 3.48 -4.48
CA CYS A 241 -25.91 2.66 -4.81
C CYS A 241 -26.29 1.53 -5.78
#